data_a019c5d28b9961638c8c0755836cb7d4
#
_entry.id   a019c5d28b9961638c8c0755836cb7d4
#
_cell.length_a   1.000
_cell.length_b   1.000
_cell.length_c   1.000
_cell.angle_alpha   90.00
_cell.angle_beta   90.00
_cell.angle_gamma   90.00
#
_symmetry.space_group_name_H-M   'P 1'
#
loop_
_entity.id
_entity.type
_entity.pdbx_description
1 polymer ?
#
loop_
_entity_poly.entity_id
_entity_poly.type
_entity_poly.pdbx_seq_one_letter_code
_entity_poly.pdbx_strand_id
1 'polypeptide(L)'
;MVKSRKSLLLSIFIWGSGQFLICRQHVKGILFFFVQALVIGIELQTGYWLEWLTGKIPVFELRLCGGFFTRGVWGLVTLGERPGAKTGDHSMMLMISGVIVGLLLLLFLGIYVWNLRDAWRSGREIDETGIYQGSANYFKKLYQEKFVYIVLAPVAVLILFITVMPMIFSVLTAFTNYSKGNLPPANLIDWVGFDNFYKLFHVPVWSSTFFGVLGWTVIWTVASTLSCYCFGMLQAVILNSECVKFKKVFRTIMILPWAMPGMICLLVFRNIFNGQFGPLNQFLLDMGWISARIPFLTDPVLAKITVILVNLWLGFGASMVMISGVLSNMDPGMYEAARIDGASAIKQFRFLTLPHLLRVTAPLLVMNFSGNFNNFGAVFFLTQGGPANPNYQFAGDTDILISWIYKLTLDNQMYSMAAVMSILIFLVVGSVAFWNFRRTSAFKEV
;
A
#
# COMPACT_ATOMS: atom_id res chain seq x y z
N MET A 1 1.31 48.86 1.10
CA MET A 1 1.79 48.06 -0.06
C MET A 1 3.30 48.07 -0.27
N VAL A 2 4.03 49.05 0.26
CA VAL A 2 5.48 49.11 0.05
C VAL A 2 6.26 48.07 0.86
N LYS A 3 5.85 47.79 2.12
CA LYS A 3 6.57 46.85 3.01
C LYS A 3 6.32 45.42 2.62
N SER A 4 5.09 45.05 2.22
CA SER A 4 4.75 43.70 1.73
C SER A 4 5.57 43.30 0.50
N ARG A 5 5.68 44.19 -0.51
CA ARG A 5 6.49 43.92 -1.70
C ARG A 5 8.01 43.86 -1.37
N LYS A 6 8.52 44.77 -0.54
CA LYS A 6 9.94 44.74 -0.14
C LYS A 6 10.29 43.48 0.65
N SER A 7 9.45 43.10 1.60
CA SER A 7 9.64 41.87 2.37
C SER A 7 9.64 40.63 1.50
N LEU A 8 8.71 40.51 0.53
CA LEU A 8 8.66 39.42 -0.43
C LEU A 8 9.92 39.36 -1.29
N LEU A 9 10.31 40.48 -1.93
CA LEU A 9 11.46 40.53 -2.83
C LEU A 9 12.78 40.14 -2.14
N LEU A 10 13.01 40.59 -0.92
CA LEU A 10 14.18 40.17 -0.15
C LEU A 10 14.17 38.67 0.15
N SER A 11 13.01 38.13 0.53
CA SER A 11 12.88 36.72 0.90
C SER A 11 12.94 35.75 -0.29
N ILE A 12 12.87 36.21 -1.56
CA ILE A 12 13.09 35.39 -2.75
C ILE A 12 14.53 34.88 -2.78
N PHE A 13 15.50 35.72 -2.55
CA PHE A 13 16.92 35.37 -2.67
C PHE A 13 17.50 34.81 -1.37
N ILE A 14 17.22 35.50 -0.25
CA ILE A 14 17.68 35.09 1.08
C ILE A 14 16.47 34.83 1.95
N TRP A 15 16.24 33.57 2.27
CA TRP A 15 15.05 33.15 3.02
C TRP A 15 15.02 33.83 4.39
N GLY A 16 13.88 34.34 4.78
CA GLY A 16 13.71 34.99 6.05
C GLY A 16 14.21 36.45 6.13
N SER A 17 14.92 36.96 5.13
CA SER A 17 15.48 38.30 5.16
C SER A 17 14.39 39.38 5.20
N GLY A 18 13.27 39.18 4.51
CA GLY A 18 12.12 40.09 4.57
C GLY A 18 11.47 40.13 5.95
N GLN A 19 11.32 38.98 6.59
CA GLN A 19 10.82 38.87 7.96
C GLN A 19 11.78 39.55 8.95
N PHE A 20 13.08 39.28 8.78
CA PHE A 20 14.12 39.82 9.66
C PHE A 20 14.27 41.34 9.56
N LEU A 21 14.49 41.88 8.34
CA LEU A 21 14.82 43.28 8.10
C LEU A 21 13.59 44.20 8.07
N ILE A 22 12.50 43.78 7.40
CA ILE A 22 11.33 44.61 7.18
C ILE A 22 10.28 44.44 8.26
N CYS A 23 9.99 43.17 8.63
CA CYS A 23 8.92 42.87 9.57
C CYS A 23 9.39 42.84 11.04
N ARG A 24 10.70 42.93 11.32
CA ARG A 24 11.31 42.83 12.65
C ARG A 24 11.00 41.54 13.40
N GLN A 25 10.78 40.46 12.67
CA GLN A 25 10.52 39.11 13.19
C GLN A 25 11.81 38.29 13.17
N HIS A 26 12.77 38.65 14.01
CA HIS A 26 14.15 38.17 13.94
C HIS A 26 14.26 36.65 14.07
N VAL A 27 13.63 36.03 15.07
CA VAL A 27 13.71 34.57 15.31
C VAL A 27 13.16 33.81 14.11
N LYS A 28 12.03 34.23 13.57
CA LYS A 28 11.40 33.59 12.41
C LYS A 28 12.26 33.76 11.14
N GLY A 29 12.83 34.93 10.92
CA GLY A 29 13.75 35.19 9.80
C GLY A 29 14.99 34.30 9.87
N ILE A 30 15.59 34.17 11.08
CA ILE A 30 16.75 33.30 11.31
C ILE A 30 16.40 31.83 11.03
N LEU A 31 15.22 31.36 11.44
CA LEU A 31 14.81 29.94 11.16
C LEU A 31 14.72 29.66 9.66
N PHE A 32 14.10 30.55 8.88
CA PHE A 32 14.06 30.37 7.43
C PHE A 32 15.45 30.44 6.78
N PHE A 33 16.28 31.40 7.22
CA PHE A 33 17.67 31.49 6.76
C PHE A 33 18.47 30.23 7.11
N PHE A 34 18.30 29.69 8.31
CA PHE A 34 18.97 28.45 8.72
C PHE A 34 18.61 27.27 7.82
N VAL A 35 17.34 27.14 7.43
CA VAL A 35 16.91 26.08 6.49
C VAL A 35 17.61 26.23 5.14
N GLN A 36 17.69 27.46 4.59
CA GLN A 36 18.42 27.71 3.35
C GLN A 36 19.91 27.42 3.48
N ALA A 37 20.52 27.88 4.57
CA ALA A 37 21.94 27.65 4.84
C ALA A 37 22.27 26.17 4.99
N LEU A 38 21.36 25.38 5.59
CA LEU A 38 21.49 23.93 5.71
C LEU A 38 21.48 23.25 4.33
N VAL A 39 20.55 23.61 3.44
CA VAL A 39 20.50 23.05 2.07
C VAL A 39 21.79 23.38 1.31
N ILE A 40 22.19 24.65 1.31
CA ILE A 40 23.42 25.09 0.63
C ILE A 40 24.66 24.44 1.28
N GLY A 41 24.71 24.39 2.61
CA GLY A 41 25.80 23.79 3.36
C GLY A 41 25.99 22.31 3.06
N ILE A 42 24.91 21.53 3.02
CA ILE A 42 24.96 20.10 2.63
C ILE A 42 25.49 19.97 1.20
N GLU A 43 24.99 20.76 0.26
CA GLU A 43 25.42 20.71 -1.13
C GLU A 43 26.90 21.03 -1.29
N LEU A 44 27.39 22.09 -0.63
CA LEU A 44 28.80 22.49 -0.68
C LEU A 44 29.72 21.52 0.05
N GLN A 45 29.29 20.97 1.19
CA GLN A 45 30.10 20.05 1.99
C GLN A 45 30.22 18.66 1.32
N THR A 46 29.19 18.22 0.62
CA THR A 46 29.16 16.90 -0.02
C THR A 46 29.64 16.93 -1.47
N GLY A 47 29.75 18.11 -2.08
CA GLY A 47 30.24 18.32 -3.44
C GLY A 47 31.66 18.87 -3.49
N TYR A 48 32.26 18.77 -4.67
CA TYR A 48 33.58 19.32 -4.95
C TYR A 48 33.51 20.66 -5.68
N TRP A 49 32.48 21.46 -5.44
CA TRP A 49 32.25 22.77 -6.05
C TRP A 49 33.40 23.74 -5.85
N LEU A 50 33.97 23.78 -4.63
CA LEU A 50 35.11 24.66 -4.30
C LEU A 50 36.40 24.23 -5.00
N GLU A 51 36.63 22.93 -5.18
CA GLU A 51 37.78 22.39 -5.89
C GLU A 51 37.71 22.65 -7.39
N TRP A 52 36.51 22.58 -7.96
CA TRP A 52 36.28 23.00 -9.34
C TRP A 52 36.47 24.50 -9.52
N LEU A 53 35.92 25.36 -8.65
CA LEU A 53 36.09 26.82 -8.69
C LEU A 53 37.57 27.25 -8.54
N THR A 54 38.35 26.48 -7.79
CA THR A 54 39.79 26.74 -7.59
C THR A 54 40.67 26.15 -8.67
N GLY A 55 40.10 25.54 -9.71
CA GLY A 55 40.81 24.93 -10.84
C GLY A 55 41.53 23.62 -10.53
N LYS A 56 41.29 23.02 -9.36
CA LYS A 56 41.88 21.69 -9.03
C LYS A 56 41.22 20.57 -9.83
N ILE A 57 39.94 20.73 -10.21
CA ILE A 57 39.22 19.81 -11.09
C ILE A 57 39.03 20.50 -12.44
N PRO A 58 39.68 20.00 -13.52
CA PRO A 58 39.71 20.70 -14.81
C PRO A 58 38.40 20.55 -15.61
N VAL A 59 37.60 19.52 -15.34
CA VAL A 59 36.36 19.23 -16.10
C VAL A 59 35.14 19.44 -15.22
N PHE A 60 34.19 20.19 -15.72
CA PHE A 60 32.88 20.34 -15.09
C PHE A 60 31.99 19.15 -15.45
N GLU A 61 31.83 18.23 -14.50
CA GLU A 61 30.86 17.16 -14.58
C GLU A 61 29.96 17.20 -13.33
N LEU A 62 28.63 17.25 -13.51
CA LEU A 62 27.68 17.23 -12.40
C LEU A 62 27.86 16.01 -11.47
N ARG A 63 28.30 14.89 -12.05
CA ARG A 63 28.64 13.69 -11.32
C ARG A 63 29.81 13.87 -10.36
N LEU A 64 30.84 14.57 -10.76
CA LEU A 64 32.07 14.79 -9.97
C LEU A 64 31.95 15.98 -9.04
N CYS A 65 31.50 17.12 -9.57
CA CYS A 65 31.45 18.39 -8.84
C CYS A 65 30.22 18.52 -7.94
N GLY A 66 29.09 17.91 -8.31
CA GLY A 66 27.83 18.05 -7.59
C GLY A 66 27.86 17.46 -6.19
N GLY A 67 27.15 18.11 -5.27
CA GLY A 67 26.92 17.63 -3.92
C GLY A 67 25.74 16.66 -3.83
N PHE A 68 25.21 16.48 -2.63
CA PHE A 68 24.16 15.53 -2.34
C PHE A 68 22.90 15.72 -3.21
N PHE A 69 22.43 16.98 -3.33
CA PHE A 69 21.22 17.29 -4.10
C PHE A 69 21.49 17.19 -5.60
N THR A 70 22.56 17.76 -6.08
CA THR A 70 22.91 17.73 -7.52
C THR A 70 23.16 16.31 -8.00
N ARG A 71 23.97 15.52 -7.28
CA ARG A 71 24.21 14.10 -7.62
C ARG A 71 22.95 13.23 -7.52
N GLY A 72 22.07 13.50 -6.57
CA GLY A 72 20.81 12.80 -6.45
C GLY A 72 19.90 13.03 -7.67
N VAL A 73 19.75 14.29 -8.10
CA VAL A 73 18.97 14.61 -9.31
C VAL A 73 19.63 14.01 -10.56
N TRP A 74 20.96 14.17 -10.73
CA TRP A 74 21.70 13.57 -11.82
C TRP A 74 21.52 12.05 -11.87
N GLY A 75 21.66 11.39 -10.73
CA GLY A 75 21.53 9.93 -10.62
C GLY A 75 20.12 9.44 -10.92
N LEU A 76 19.08 10.20 -10.56
CA LEU A 76 17.70 9.87 -10.90
C LEU A 76 17.43 9.99 -12.40
N VAL A 77 18.03 10.96 -13.06
CA VAL A 77 17.81 11.20 -14.50
C VAL A 77 18.59 10.19 -15.35
N THR A 78 19.89 9.97 -15.02
CA THR A 78 20.78 9.16 -15.85
C THR A 78 20.83 7.68 -15.47
N LEU A 79 20.49 7.33 -14.22
CA LEU A 79 20.67 6.00 -13.60
C LEU A 79 22.14 5.49 -13.65
N GLY A 80 23.10 6.39 -13.90
CA GLY A 80 24.52 6.11 -14.03
C GLY A 80 25.00 6.05 -15.46
N GLU A 81 26.32 6.21 -15.64
CA GLU A 81 26.95 6.25 -16.96
C GLU A 81 28.09 5.23 -17.11
N ARG A 82 28.65 4.76 -15.98
CA ARG A 82 29.83 3.86 -16.00
C ARG A 82 29.47 2.48 -15.43
N PRO A 83 29.33 1.45 -16.26
CA PRO A 83 29.18 0.08 -15.78
C PRO A 83 30.49 -0.43 -15.17
N GLY A 84 30.39 -1.30 -14.17
CA GLY A 84 31.57 -1.95 -13.60
C GLY A 84 31.35 -2.45 -12.16
N ALA A 85 31.73 -3.70 -11.90
CA ALA A 85 31.47 -4.38 -10.65
C ALA A 85 32.16 -3.77 -9.42
N LYS A 86 33.27 -3.05 -9.57
CA LYS A 86 34.03 -2.48 -8.44
C LYS A 86 34.01 -0.95 -8.38
N THR A 87 34.01 -0.27 -9.51
CA THR A 87 34.15 1.20 -9.59
C THR A 87 33.06 1.86 -10.42
N GLY A 88 32.10 1.10 -10.90
CA GLY A 88 30.96 1.58 -11.68
C GLY A 88 29.87 2.23 -10.85
N ASP A 89 28.95 2.88 -11.54
CA ASP A 89 27.78 3.46 -10.94
C ASP A 89 26.77 2.35 -10.56
N HIS A 90 26.10 2.51 -9.44
CA HIS A 90 25.08 1.56 -9.01
C HIS A 90 23.68 2.16 -9.21
N SER A 91 23.06 1.90 -10.37
CA SER A 91 21.80 2.52 -10.81
C SER A 91 20.68 2.47 -9.74
N MET A 92 20.56 1.37 -9.00
CA MET A 92 19.60 1.24 -7.90
C MET A 92 19.83 2.25 -6.77
N MET A 93 21.10 2.40 -6.35
CA MET A 93 21.46 3.37 -5.29
C MET A 93 21.27 4.80 -5.79
N LEU A 94 21.57 5.07 -7.06
CA LEU A 94 21.32 6.36 -7.69
C LEU A 94 19.83 6.68 -7.75
N MET A 95 18.99 5.73 -8.11
CA MET A 95 17.54 5.90 -8.13
C MET A 95 16.98 6.13 -6.71
N ILE A 96 17.42 5.36 -5.71
CA ILE A 96 17.00 5.54 -4.31
C ILE A 96 17.42 6.92 -3.79
N SER A 97 18.69 7.28 -3.94
CA SER A 97 19.20 8.60 -3.51
C SER A 97 18.50 9.73 -4.25
N GLY A 98 18.23 9.56 -5.54
CA GLY A 98 17.49 10.52 -6.34
C GLY A 98 16.03 10.72 -5.88
N VAL A 99 15.33 9.65 -5.52
CA VAL A 99 13.98 9.76 -4.94
C VAL A 99 14.02 10.46 -3.59
N ILE A 100 14.98 10.11 -2.72
CA ILE A 100 15.16 10.80 -1.42
C ILE A 100 15.41 12.30 -1.65
N VAL A 101 16.32 12.65 -2.53
CA VAL A 101 16.63 14.04 -2.89
C VAL A 101 15.39 14.74 -3.46
N GLY A 102 14.65 14.10 -4.36
CA GLY A 102 13.42 14.65 -4.92
C GLY A 102 12.39 14.98 -3.83
N LEU A 103 12.18 14.08 -2.87
CA LEU A 103 11.28 14.29 -1.74
C LEU A 103 11.76 15.42 -0.82
N LEU A 104 13.07 15.50 -0.54
CA LEU A 104 13.65 16.58 0.25
C LEU A 104 13.51 17.93 -0.47
N LEU A 105 13.78 17.98 -1.77
CA LEU A 105 13.60 19.21 -2.56
C LEU A 105 12.14 19.67 -2.59
N LEU A 106 11.17 18.74 -2.69
CA LEU A 106 9.75 19.08 -2.57
C LEU A 106 9.39 19.64 -1.19
N LEU A 107 9.96 19.08 -0.13
CA LEU A 107 9.79 19.57 1.24
C LEU A 107 10.38 21.00 1.40
N PHE A 108 11.60 21.23 0.91
CA PHE A 108 12.24 22.54 0.91
C PHE A 108 11.48 23.54 0.04
N LEU A 109 10.96 23.13 -1.11
CA LEU A 109 10.10 23.96 -1.95
C LEU A 109 8.82 24.38 -1.18
N GLY A 110 8.23 23.46 -0.43
CA GLY A 110 7.10 23.77 0.46
C GLY A 110 7.45 24.82 1.51
N ILE A 111 8.61 24.68 2.18
CA ILE A 111 9.11 25.66 3.15
C ILE A 111 9.43 27.00 2.47
N TYR A 112 9.98 26.99 1.26
CA TYR A 112 10.24 28.20 0.48
C TYR A 112 8.95 28.95 0.14
N VAL A 113 7.94 28.24 -0.36
CA VAL A 113 6.62 28.84 -0.64
C VAL A 113 5.99 29.40 0.64
N TRP A 114 6.16 28.67 1.76
CA TRP A 114 5.70 29.18 3.06
C TRP A 114 6.44 30.45 3.46
N ASN A 115 7.78 30.49 3.35
CA ASN A 115 8.60 31.69 3.59
C ASN A 115 8.10 32.89 2.78
N LEU A 116 7.86 32.73 1.47
CA LEU A 116 7.40 33.82 0.60
C LEU A 116 5.98 34.30 0.98
N ARG A 117 5.05 33.38 1.20
CA ARG A 117 3.68 33.71 1.63
C ARG A 117 3.65 34.44 2.96
N ASP A 118 4.48 33.99 3.88
CA ASP A 118 4.58 34.59 5.21
C ASP A 118 5.25 35.96 5.18
N ALA A 119 6.32 36.17 4.41
CA ALA A 119 6.95 37.45 4.19
C ALA A 119 5.96 38.47 3.63
N TRP A 120 5.17 38.07 2.64
CA TRP A 120 4.15 38.93 2.05
C TRP A 120 3.01 39.26 3.02
N ARG A 121 2.48 38.25 3.76
CA ARG A 121 1.41 38.45 4.75
C ARG A 121 1.84 39.33 5.91
N SER A 122 3.02 39.09 6.49
CA SER A 122 3.56 39.91 7.58
C SER A 122 3.83 41.34 7.14
N GLY A 123 4.35 41.53 5.92
CA GLY A 123 4.53 42.85 5.34
C GLY A 123 3.21 43.60 5.09
N ARG A 124 2.18 42.89 4.61
CA ARG A 124 0.85 43.44 4.38
C ARG A 124 0.15 43.82 5.68
N GLU A 125 0.27 43.01 6.72
CA GLU A 125 -0.27 43.32 8.04
C GLU A 125 0.31 44.63 8.61
N ILE A 126 1.62 44.85 8.39
CA ILE A 126 2.27 46.12 8.76
C ILE A 126 1.81 47.30 7.88
N ASP A 127 1.58 47.07 6.57
CA ASP A 127 1.07 48.11 5.68
C ASP A 127 -0.36 48.55 6.06
N GLU A 128 -1.20 47.63 6.56
CA GLU A 128 -2.61 47.87 6.93
C GLU A 128 -2.77 48.38 8.36
N THR A 129 -2.00 47.89 9.32
CA THR A 129 -2.19 48.18 10.75
C THR A 129 -1.14 49.14 11.32
N GLY A 130 0.03 49.29 10.65
CA GLY A 130 1.18 50.01 11.18
C GLY A 130 1.91 49.32 12.34
N ILE A 131 1.41 48.17 12.81
CA ILE A 131 1.90 47.47 14.01
C ILE A 131 2.91 46.41 13.63
N TYR A 132 4.05 46.36 14.31
CA TYR A 132 5.04 45.30 14.17
C TYR A 132 4.77 44.18 15.16
N GLN A 133 4.41 42.98 14.67
CA GLN A 133 4.25 41.81 15.51
C GLN A 133 5.59 41.11 15.74
N GLY A 134 5.99 40.98 17.00
CA GLY A 134 7.21 40.25 17.37
C GLY A 134 7.10 38.74 17.13
N SER A 135 8.24 38.06 16.94
CA SER A 135 8.31 36.62 16.70
C SER A 135 7.62 35.79 17.77
N ALA A 136 7.66 36.18 19.04
CA ALA A 136 7.02 35.43 20.14
C ALA A 136 5.50 35.36 19.97
N ASN A 137 4.85 36.45 19.59
CA ASN A 137 3.40 36.50 19.35
C ASN A 137 3.00 35.61 18.15
N TYR A 138 3.83 35.61 17.12
CA TYR A 138 3.63 34.74 15.95
C TYR A 138 3.66 33.24 16.34
N PHE A 139 4.67 32.79 17.09
CA PHE A 139 4.76 31.41 17.51
C PHE A 139 3.62 31.00 18.44
N LYS A 140 3.19 31.89 19.35
CA LYS A 140 2.02 31.65 20.21
C LYS A 140 0.75 31.46 19.37
N LYS A 141 0.52 32.33 18.38
CA LYS A 141 -0.62 32.23 17.46
C LYS A 141 -0.54 30.98 16.60
N LEU A 142 0.65 30.66 16.05
CA LEU A 142 0.89 29.43 15.27
C LEU A 142 0.58 28.17 16.09
N TYR A 143 1.03 28.13 17.35
CA TYR A 143 0.75 27.00 18.24
C TYR A 143 -0.74 26.87 18.53
N GLN A 144 -1.44 27.98 18.78
CA GLN A 144 -2.88 27.94 19.08
C GLN A 144 -3.74 27.55 17.84
N GLU A 145 -3.46 28.13 16.68
CA GLU A 145 -4.27 27.93 15.47
C GLU A 145 -3.86 26.69 14.65
N LYS A 146 -2.58 26.27 14.74
CA LYS A 146 -2.01 25.23 13.88
C LYS A 146 -1.42 24.05 14.66
N PHE A 147 -1.81 23.89 15.92
CA PHE A 147 -1.33 22.83 16.80
C PHE A 147 -1.40 21.44 16.16
N VAL A 148 -2.54 21.10 15.53
CA VAL A 148 -2.74 19.83 14.87
C VAL A 148 -1.69 19.56 13.79
N TYR A 149 -1.37 20.55 12.97
CA TYR A 149 -0.35 20.41 11.92
C TYR A 149 1.06 20.27 12.49
N ILE A 150 1.37 20.95 13.61
CA ILE A 150 2.68 20.85 14.27
C ILE A 150 2.88 19.44 14.81
N VAL A 151 1.86 18.85 15.45
CA VAL A 151 1.92 17.49 15.99
C VAL A 151 1.97 16.43 14.88
N LEU A 152 1.23 16.65 13.78
CA LEU A 152 1.20 15.70 12.66
C LEU A 152 2.43 15.79 11.73
N ALA A 153 3.15 16.93 11.72
CA ALA A 153 4.27 17.12 10.80
C ALA A 153 5.38 16.05 10.92
N PRO A 154 5.87 15.65 12.11
CA PRO A 154 6.86 14.59 12.23
C PRO A 154 6.35 13.26 11.67
N VAL A 155 5.08 12.91 11.94
CA VAL A 155 4.45 11.68 11.45
C VAL A 155 4.31 11.73 9.93
N ALA A 156 3.91 12.89 9.36
CA ALA A 156 3.82 13.07 7.92
C ALA A 156 5.17 12.89 7.23
N VAL A 157 6.26 13.42 7.82
CA VAL A 157 7.62 13.23 7.32
C VAL A 157 8.02 11.75 7.36
N LEU A 158 7.73 11.04 8.46
CA LEU A 158 8.00 9.60 8.55
C LEU A 158 7.23 8.81 7.49
N ILE A 159 5.94 9.10 7.30
CA ILE A 159 5.13 8.46 6.24
C ILE A 159 5.72 8.72 4.86
N LEU A 160 6.20 9.95 4.61
CA LEU A 160 6.80 10.33 3.33
C LEU A 160 8.02 9.46 3.00
N PHE A 161 8.91 9.22 3.96
CA PHE A 161 10.15 8.45 3.72
C PHE A 161 9.97 6.93 3.90
N ILE A 162 9.12 6.47 4.80
CA ILE A 162 8.96 5.03 5.08
C ILE A 162 7.94 4.40 4.12
N THR A 163 6.89 5.13 3.73
CA THR A 163 5.80 4.57 2.92
C THR A 163 5.82 5.10 1.49
N VAL A 164 5.83 6.43 1.30
CA VAL A 164 5.70 7.04 -0.03
C VAL A 164 6.95 6.84 -0.88
N MET A 165 8.15 6.95 -0.28
CA MET A 165 9.42 6.77 -1.00
C MET A 165 9.54 5.37 -1.65
N PRO A 166 9.32 4.23 -0.95
CA PRO A 166 9.35 2.91 -1.59
C PRO A 166 8.26 2.74 -2.65
N MET A 167 7.09 3.38 -2.50
CA MET A 167 6.06 3.36 -3.53
C MET A 167 6.51 4.09 -4.80
N ILE A 168 7.09 5.28 -4.67
CA ILE A 168 7.66 6.02 -5.82
C ILE A 168 8.75 5.20 -6.49
N PHE A 169 9.65 4.62 -5.70
CA PHE A 169 10.71 3.74 -6.21
C PHE A 169 10.13 2.55 -7.01
N SER A 170 9.11 1.87 -6.49
CA SER A 170 8.43 0.78 -7.19
C SER A 170 7.79 1.27 -8.49
N VAL A 171 7.12 2.44 -8.48
CA VAL A 171 6.54 3.03 -9.69
C VAL A 171 7.61 3.33 -10.73
N LEU A 172 8.72 3.96 -10.33
CA LEU A 172 9.83 4.29 -11.25
C LEU A 172 10.46 3.02 -11.84
N THR A 173 10.62 1.97 -11.06
CA THR A 173 11.14 0.68 -11.51
C THR A 173 10.35 0.10 -12.69
N ALA A 174 9.03 0.32 -12.76
CA ALA A 174 8.20 -0.14 -13.87
C ALA A 174 8.57 0.47 -15.23
N PHE A 175 9.20 1.65 -15.23
CA PHE A 175 9.65 2.36 -16.42
C PHE A 175 11.13 2.07 -16.79
N THR A 176 11.76 1.10 -16.13
CA THR A 176 13.15 0.71 -16.34
C THR A 176 13.25 -0.71 -16.89
N ASN A 177 14.45 -1.08 -17.37
CA ASN A 177 14.77 -2.45 -17.79
C ASN A 177 15.30 -3.33 -16.65
N TYR A 178 15.05 -3.00 -15.38
CA TYR A 178 15.57 -3.70 -14.22
C TYR A 178 15.10 -5.16 -14.16
N SER A 179 16.00 -6.08 -14.49
CA SER A 179 15.73 -7.51 -14.55
C SER A 179 17.04 -8.31 -14.42
N LYS A 180 16.93 -9.63 -14.38
CA LYS A 180 18.09 -10.55 -14.28
C LYS A 180 19.24 -10.24 -15.26
N GLY A 181 18.92 -9.74 -16.45
CA GLY A 181 19.94 -9.35 -17.45
C GLY A 181 20.64 -8.01 -17.17
N ASN A 182 20.00 -7.14 -16.36
CA ASN A 182 20.47 -5.78 -16.07
C ASN A 182 20.52 -5.57 -14.56
N LEU A 183 21.46 -6.25 -13.90
CA LEU A 183 21.67 -6.16 -12.46
C LEU A 183 22.87 -5.26 -12.15
N PRO A 184 22.66 -4.08 -11.51
CA PRO A 184 23.75 -3.24 -11.04
C PRO A 184 24.60 -3.92 -9.95
N PRO A 185 25.89 -3.60 -9.86
CA PRO A 185 26.63 -2.61 -10.64
C PRO A 185 27.25 -3.15 -11.92
N ALA A 186 27.12 -4.45 -12.21
CA ALA A 186 27.74 -5.07 -13.40
C ALA A 186 27.15 -4.51 -14.70
N ASN A 187 25.83 -4.42 -14.76
CA ASN A 187 25.09 -3.80 -15.86
C ASN A 187 24.26 -2.64 -15.33
N LEU A 188 24.22 -1.53 -16.04
CA LEU A 188 23.39 -0.39 -15.69
C LEU A 188 21.93 -0.66 -16.04
N ILE A 189 21.06 0.04 -15.34
CA ILE A 189 19.64 0.10 -15.62
C ILE A 189 19.39 1.33 -16.50
N ASP A 190 18.51 1.19 -17.50
CA ASP A 190 18.11 2.27 -18.38
C ASP A 190 16.60 2.54 -18.27
N TRP A 191 16.23 3.78 -18.58
CA TRP A 191 14.83 4.16 -18.73
C TRP A 191 14.29 3.61 -20.06
N VAL A 192 13.26 2.77 -20.00
CA VAL A 192 12.60 2.20 -21.19
C VAL A 192 11.18 2.73 -21.40
N GLY A 193 10.76 3.69 -20.59
CA GLY A 193 9.43 4.27 -20.69
C GLY A 193 8.31 3.23 -20.53
N PHE A 194 7.39 3.16 -21.47
CA PHE A 194 6.22 2.27 -21.40
C PHE A 194 6.43 0.88 -22.02
N ASP A 195 7.64 0.50 -22.38
CA ASP A 195 7.93 -0.78 -23.05
C ASP A 195 7.48 -2.00 -22.23
N ASN A 196 7.63 -1.97 -20.91
CA ASN A 196 7.20 -3.06 -20.05
C ASN A 196 5.67 -3.21 -20.05
N PHE A 197 4.93 -2.10 -20.09
CA PHE A 197 3.47 -2.12 -20.23
C PHE A 197 3.07 -2.65 -21.61
N TYR A 198 3.76 -2.21 -22.66
CA TYR A 198 3.55 -2.72 -24.01
C TYR A 198 3.78 -4.24 -24.09
N LYS A 199 4.89 -4.73 -23.55
CA LYS A 199 5.20 -6.18 -23.46
C LYS A 199 4.12 -6.95 -22.74
N LEU A 200 3.61 -6.44 -21.62
CA LEU A 200 2.56 -7.11 -20.85
C LEU A 200 1.30 -7.35 -21.67
N PHE A 201 0.86 -6.37 -22.46
CA PHE A 201 -0.42 -6.45 -23.18
C PHE A 201 -0.30 -7.04 -24.59
N HIS A 202 0.86 -6.94 -25.23
CA HIS A 202 1.04 -7.33 -26.64
C HIS A 202 1.80 -8.63 -26.84
N VAL A 203 2.66 -9.04 -25.88
CA VAL A 203 3.33 -10.33 -25.98
C VAL A 203 2.39 -11.45 -25.50
N PRO A 204 2.03 -12.43 -26.36
CA PRO A 204 0.95 -13.39 -26.09
C PRO A 204 1.09 -14.13 -24.76
N VAL A 205 2.29 -14.59 -24.40
CA VAL A 205 2.53 -15.30 -23.13
C VAL A 205 2.30 -14.42 -21.90
N TRP A 206 2.73 -13.15 -21.95
CA TRP A 206 2.52 -12.21 -20.86
C TRP A 206 1.06 -11.82 -20.71
N SER A 207 0.38 -11.51 -21.83
CA SER A 207 -1.03 -11.11 -21.80
C SER A 207 -1.95 -12.27 -21.38
N SER A 208 -1.73 -13.48 -21.89
CA SER A 208 -2.50 -14.64 -21.47
C SER A 208 -2.33 -14.96 -19.99
N THR A 209 -1.09 -14.87 -19.48
CA THR A 209 -0.80 -15.03 -18.04
C THR A 209 -1.51 -13.96 -17.21
N PHE A 210 -1.38 -12.70 -17.62
CA PHE A 210 -1.99 -11.59 -16.86
C PHE A 210 -3.51 -11.74 -16.75
N PHE A 211 -4.19 -11.93 -17.86
CA PHE A 211 -5.66 -12.05 -17.85
C PHE A 211 -6.12 -13.35 -17.18
N GLY A 212 -5.38 -14.46 -17.32
CA GLY A 212 -5.67 -15.70 -16.64
C GLY A 212 -5.53 -15.60 -15.12
N VAL A 213 -4.41 -15.06 -14.64
CA VAL A 213 -4.15 -14.85 -13.20
C VAL A 213 -5.09 -13.78 -12.62
N LEU A 214 -5.37 -12.70 -13.35
CA LEU A 214 -6.35 -11.69 -12.94
C LEU A 214 -7.74 -12.28 -12.81
N GLY A 215 -8.19 -13.04 -13.82
CA GLY A 215 -9.49 -13.70 -13.80
C GLY A 215 -9.64 -14.64 -12.61
N TRP A 216 -8.62 -15.46 -12.36
CA TRP A 216 -8.60 -16.31 -11.18
C TRP A 216 -8.55 -15.50 -9.88
N THR A 217 -7.75 -14.43 -9.80
CA THR A 217 -7.69 -13.55 -8.61
C THR A 217 -9.06 -12.99 -8.27
N VAL A 218 -9.84 -12.55 -9.26
CA VAL A 218 -11.20 -12.05 -9.05
C VAL A 218 -12.13 -13.16 -8.55
N ILE A 219 -12.12 -14.34 -9.20
CA ILE A 219 -12.93 -15.50 -8.78
C ILE A 219 -12.57 -15.91 -7.35
N TRP A 220 -11.28 -16.05 -7.04
CA TRP A 220 -10.77 -16.33 -5.72
C TRP A 220 -11.27 -15.34 -4.67
N THR A 221 -11.13 -14.03 -4.96
CA THR A 221 -11.50 -12.96 -4.04
C THR A 221 -12.98 -12.97 -3.73
N VAL A 222 -13.82 -13.08 -4.77
CA VAL A 222 -15.28 -13.14 -4.62
C VAL A 222 -15.70 -14.40 -3.87
N ALA A 223 -15.22 -15.57 -4.31
CA ALA A 223 -15.58 -16.86 -3.71
C ALA A 223 -15.15 -16.93 -2.24
N SER A 224 -13.91 -16.52 -1.92
CA SER A 224 -13.39 -16.53 -0.56
C SER A 224 -14.14 -15.54 0.36
N THR A 225 -14.41 -14.33 -0.13
CA THR A 225 -15.12 -13.32 0.66
C THR A 225 -16.57 -13.75 0.93
N LEU A 226 -17.29 -14.16 -0.10
CA LEU A 226 -18.68 -14.55 0.03
C LEU A 226 -18.84 -15.82 0.86
N SER A 227 -18.01 -16.85 0.62
CA SER A 227 -18.09 -18.10 1.38
C SER A 227 -17.81 -17.87 2.87
N CYS A 228 -16.74 -17.14 3.23
CA CYS A 228 -16.43 -16.81 4.62
C CYS A 228 -17.54 -15.98 5.28
N TYR A 229 -18.09 -15.01 4.55
CA TYR A 229 -19.17 -14.17 5.07
C TYR A 229 -20.47 -14.95 5.24
N CYS A 230 -20.93 -15.70 4.22
CA CYS A 230 -22.16 -16.46 4.28
C CYS A 230 -22.10 -17.57 5.34
N PHE A 231 -20.99 -18.31 5.40
CA PHE A 231 -20.81 -19.36 6.40
C PHE A 231 -20.72 -18.77 7.82
N GLY A 232 -19.95 -17.69 8.00
CA GLY A 232 -19.88 -16.96 9.28
C GLY A 232 -21.25 -16.40 9.71
N MET A 233 -22.03 -15.86 8.76
CA MET A 233 -23.39 -15.38 9.02
C MET A 233 -24.33 -16.53 9.44
N LEU A 234 -24.26 -17.67 8.74
CA LEU A 234 -25.04 -18.84 9.09
C LEU A 234 -24.73 -19.29 10.52
N GLN A 235 -23.45 -19.41 10.88
CA GLN A 235 -23.02 -19.76 12.23
C GLN A 235 -23.47 -18.72 13.29
N ALA A 236 -23.34 -17.43 12.99
CA ALA A 236 -23.75 -16.37 13.89
C ALA A 236 -25.27 -16.41 14.17
N VAL A 237 -26.08 -16.60 13.14
CA VAL A 237 -27.55 -16.69 13.27
C VAL A 237 -27.95 -17.93 14.08
N ILE A 238 -27.35 -19.11 13.78
CA ILE A 238 -27.61 -20.34 14.52
C ILE A 238 -27.24 -20.17 16.00
N LEU A 239 -26.03 -19.69 16.29
CA LEU A 239 -25.55 -19.49 17.67
C LEU A 239 -26.29 -18.41 18.44
N ASN A 240 -26.94 -17.47 17.77
CA ASN A 240 -27.75 -16.46 18.42
C ASN A 240 -29.20 -16.92 18.70
N SER A 241 -29.65 -18.00 18.06
CA SER A 241 -31.00 -18.54 18.27
C SER A 241 -31.19 -19.06 19.71
N GLU A 242 -32.42 -19.03 20.23
CA GLU A 242 -32.76 -19.50 21.57
C GLU A 242 -32.63 -21.03 21.71
N CYS A 243 -32.72 -21.76 20.59
CA CYS A 243 -32.67 -23.23 20.57
C CYS A 243 -31.29 -23.80 20.92
N VAL A 244 -30.22 -23.04 20.79
CA VAL A 244 -28.86 -23.52 21.04
C VAL A 244 -28.49 -23.37 22.52
N LYS A 245 -28.24 -24.52 23.17
CA LYS A 245 -27.65 -24.59 24.50
C LYS A 245 -26.11 -24.49 24.40
N PHE A 246 -25.45 -24.04 25.48
CA PHE A 246 -23.98 -23.92 25.55
C PHE A 246 -23.36 -23.02 24.46
N LYS A 247 -24.04 -21.95 24.05
CA LYS A 247 -23.60 -20.99 23.03
C LYS A 247 -22.13 -20.55 23.18
N LYS A 248 -21.67 -20.34 24.42
CA LYS A 248 -20.29 -19.93 24.70
C LYS A 248 -19.26 -20.97 24.25
N VAL A 249 -19.52 -22.26 24.50
CA VAL A 249 -18.62 -23.37 24.14
C VAL A 249 -18.56 -23.48 22.60
N PHE A 250 -19.70 -23.52 21.92
CA PHE A 250 -19.73 -23.58 20.46
C PHE A 250 -19.05 -22.37 19.82
N ARG A 251 -19.28 -21.16 20.34
CA ARG A 251 -18.61 -19.95 19.84
C ARG A 251 -17.10 -20.03 20.02
N THR A 252 -16.61 -20.54 21.15
CA THR A 252 -15.19 -20.74 21.38
C THR A 252 -14.59 -21.73 20.38
N ILE A 253 -15.24 -22.89 20.17
CA ILE A 253 -14.78 -23.90 19.22
C ILE A 253 -14.73 -23.34 17.79
N MET A 254 -15.77 -22.60 17.37
CA MET A 254 -15.86 -22.04 16.03
C MET A 254 -14.86 -20.90 15.75
N ILE A 255 -14.38 -20.23 16.78
CA ILE A 255 -13.34 -19.17 16.65
C ILE A 255 -11.94 -19.78 16.54
N LEU A 256 -11.69 -20.99 17.07
CA LEU A 256 -10.35 -21.59 17.12
C LEU A 256 -9.61 -21.58 15.79
N PRO A 257 -10.21 -21.93 14.63
CA PRO A 257 -9.51 -21.89 13.35
C PRO A 257 -8.92 -20.49 13.04
N TRP A 258 -9.68 -19.46 13.29
CA TRP A 258 -9.26 -18.07 13.07
C TRP A 258 -8.21 -17.57 14.08
N ALA A 259 -8.23 -18.11 15.31
CA ALA A 259 -7.28 -17.72 16.36
C ALA A 259 -5.89 -18.37 16.18
N MET A 260 -5.78 -19.41 15.36
CA MET A 260 -4.50 -20.07 15.10
C MET A 260 -3.66 -19.30 14.08
N PRO A 261 -2.30 -19.34 14.19
CA PRO A 261 -1.42 -18.74 13.19
C PRO A 261 -1.65 -19.34 11.79
N GLY A 262 -2.19 -18.52 10.86
CA GLY A 262 -2.63 -19.01 9.53
C GLY A 262 -1.53 -19.71 8.74
N MET A 263 -0.28 -19.23 8.78
CA MET A 263 0.85 -19.88 8.11
C MET A 263 1.05 -21.33 8.55
N ILE A 264 1.00 -21.62 9.86
CA ILE A 264 1.19 -22.97 10.38
C ILE A 264 0.04 -23.85 9.91
N CYS A 265 -1.21 -23.38 10.02
CA CYS A 265 -2.38 -24.11 9.55
C CYS A 265 -2.30 -24.45 8.05
N LEU A 266 -1.91 -23.48 7.22
CA LEU A 266 -1.79 -23.68 5.77
C LEU A 266 -0.73 -24.73 5.42
N LEU A 267 0.42 -24.73 6.10
CA LEU A 267 1.46 -25.75 5.92
C LEU A 267 0.99 -27.15 6.38
N VAL A 268 0.22 -27.21 7.47
CA VAL A 268 -0.40 -28.47 7.94
C VAL A 268 -1.41 -28.96 6.90
N PHE A 269 -2.30 -28.08 6.41
CA PHE A 269 -3.25 -28.46 5.35
C PHE A 269 -2.57 -28.89 4.05
N ARG A 270 -1.46 -28.25 3.67
CA ARG A 270 -0.66 -28.68 2.52
C ARG A 270 -0.22 -30.15 2.67
N ASN A 271 0.19 -30.57 3.86
CA ASN A 271 0.54 -31.97 4.12
C ASN A 271 -0.69 -32.88 4.16
N ILE A 272 -1.80 -32.44 4.76
CA ILE A 272 -3.05 -33.21 4.81
C ILE A 272 -3.61 -33.50 3.40
N PHE A 273 -3.59 -32.50 2.51
CA PHE A 273 -4.08 -32.58 1.13
C PHE A 273 -3.03 -33.04 0.13
N ASN A 274 -1.86 -33.49 0.59
CA ASN A 274 -0.84 -34.03 -0.31
C ASN A 274 -1.40 -35.24 -1.06
N GLY A 275 -1.33 -35.24 -2.39
CA GLY A 275 -1.91 -36.26 -3.25
C GLY A 275 -1.29 -37.64 -3.07
N GLN A 276 0.01 -37.72 -2.73
CA GLN A 276 0.74 -39.00 -2.64
C GLN A 276 0.80 -39.55 -1.21
N PHE A 277 1.11 -38.72 -0.23
CA PHE A 277 1.41 -39.14 1.14
C PHE A 277 0.46 -38.53 2.17
N GLY A 278 -0.53 -37.73 1.73
CA GLY A 278 -1.43 -37.03 2.64
C GLY A 278 -2.33 -37.96 3.44
N PRO A 279 -2.47 -37.76 4.75
CA PRO A 279 -3.28 -38.59 5.62
C PRO A 279 -4.76 -38.60 5.22
N LEU A 280 -5.28 -37.58 4.56
CA LEU A 280 -6.65 -37.54 4.08
C LEU A 280 -6.88 -38.62 2.98
N ASN A 281 -6.01 -38.71 1.99
CA ASN A 281 -6.10 -39.71 0.96
C ASN A 281 -5.95 -41.13 1.54
N GLN A 282 -5.03 -41.30 2.51
CA GLN A 282 -4.86 -42.61 3.16
C GLN A 282 -6.13 -43.00 3.92
N PHE A 283 -6.69 -42.11 4.72
CA PHE A 283 -7.93 -42.34 5.45
C PHE A 283 -9.11 -42.71 4.51
N LEU A 284 -9.26 -41.98 3.39
CA LEU A 284 -10.33 -42.25 2.42
C LEU A 284 -10.17 -43.61 1.70
N LEU A 285 -8.92 -44.01 1.42
CA LEU A 285 -8.59 -45.34 0.86
C LEU A 285 -8.86 -46.44 1.87
N ASP A 286 -8.43 -46.28 3.11
CA ASP A 286 -8.61 -47.28 4.18
C ASP A 286 -10.10 -47.52 4.51
N MET A 287 -10.92 -46.44 4.41
CA MET A 287 -12.39 -46.56 4.54
C MET A 287 -13.10 -47.12 3.30
N GLY A 288 -12.38 -47.33 2.21
CA GLY A 288 -12.95 -47.81 0.94
C GLY A 288 -13.84 -46.76 0.23
N TRP A 289 -13.77 -45.47 0.60
CA TRP A 289 -14.58 -44.41 -0.01
C TRP A 289 -14.06 -43.98 -1.39
N ILE A 290 -12.80 -44.19 -1.63
CA ILE A 290 -12.15 -43.94 -2.93
C ILE A 290 -11.33 -45.16 -3.34
N SER A 291 -11.22 -45.38 -4.66
CA SER A 291 -10.40 -46.43 -5.25
C SER A 291 -9.03 -45.96 -5.72
N ALA A 292 -8.85 -44.63 -5.88
CA ALA A 292 -7.61 -44.02 -6.29
C ALA A 292 -7.38 -42.72 -5.51
N ARG A 293 -6.12 -42.32 -5.35
CA ARG A 293 -5.75 -41.08 -4.66
C ARG A 293 -6.25 -39.85 -5.40
N ILE A 294 -6.83 -38.91 -4.68
CA ILE A 294 -7.34 -37.64 -5.21
C ILE A 294 -6.18 -36.64 -5.28
N PRO A 295 -5.92 -36.03 -6.44
CA PRO A 295 -4.83 -35.06 -6.63
C PRO A 295 -5.22 -33.63 -6.16
N PHE A 296 -5.54 -33.46 -4.89
CA PHE A 296 -6.10 -32.23 -4.32
C PHE A 296 -5.33 -30.94 -4.65
N LEU A 297 -3.98 -31.01 -4.73
CA LEU A 297 -3.13 -29.85 -4.95
C LEU A 297 -2.41 -29.86 -6.31
N THR A 298 -2.55 -30.96 -7.08
CA THR A 298 -1.85 -31.13 -8.36
C THR A 298 -2.79 -31.11 -9.56
N ASP A 299 -4.11 -31.23 -9.35
CA ASP A 299 -5.10 -30.94 -10.38
C ASP A 299 -5.51 -29.47 -10.34
N PRO A 300 -5.58 -28.76 -11.48
CA PRO A 300 -5.88 -27.33 -11.53
C PRO A 300 -7.21 -26.92 -10.88
N VAL A 301 -8.25 -27.72 -11.08
CA VAL A 301 -9.59 -27.39 -10.56
C VAL A 301 -9.68 -27.72 -9.07
N LEU A 302 -9.20 -28.92 -8.70
CA LEU A 302 -9.23 -29.37 -7.30
C LEU A 302 -8.34 -28.46 -6.42
N ALA A 303 -7.20 -28.04 -6.92
CA ALA A 303 -6.33 -27.12 -6.19
C ALA A 303 -7.02 -25.77 -5.90
N LYS A 304 -7.73 -25.21 -6.87
CA LYS A 304 -8.54 -23.99 -6.71
C LYS A 304 -9.64 -24.17 -5.67
N ILE A 305 -10.38 -25.29 -5.72
CA ILE A 305 -11.43 -25.62 -4.75
C ILE A 305 -10.82 -25.81 -3.37
N THR A 306 -9.71 -26.53 -3.26
CA THR A 306 -9.04 -26.81 -1.99
C THR A 306 -8.56 -25.53 -1.32
N VAL A 307 -7.98 -24.57 -2.08
CA VAL A 307 -7.55 -23.28 -1.55
C VAL A 307 -8.74 -22.48 -0.99
N ILE A 308 -9.88 -22.46 -1.69
CA ILE A 308 -11.10 -21.79 -1.23
C ILE A 308 -11.64 -22.44 0.05
N LEU A 309 -11.70 -23.77 0.12
CA LEU A 309 -12.21 -24.49 1.29
C LEU A 309 -11.33 -24.30 2.52
N VAL A 310 -10.01 -24.34 2.36
CA VAL A 310 -9.08 -24.10 3.48
C VAL A 310 -9.18 -22.66 3.94
N ASN A 311 -9.27 -21.69 3.02
CA ASN A 311 -9.47 -20.29 3.37
C ASN A 311 -10.82 -20.05 4.08
N LEU A 312 -11.88 -20.72 3.65
CA LEU A 312 -13.17 -20.71 4.33
C LEU A 312 -13.02 -21.16 5.78
N TRP A 313 -12.36 -22.30 6.01
CA TRP A 313 -12.15 -22.84 7.35
C TRP A 313 -11.36 -21.89 8.26
N LEU A 314 -10.36 -21.21 7.74
CA LEU A 314 -9.59 -20.22 8.48
C LEU A 314 -10.33 -18.89 8.71
N GLY A 315 -11.16 -18.47 7.75
CA GLY A 315 -11.69 -17.10 7.68
C GLY A 315 -13.10 -16.90 8.23
N PHE A 316 -13.95 -17.94 8.27
CA PHE A 316 -15.35 -17.77 8.67
C PHE A 316 -15.54 -17.27 10.10
N GLY A 317 -14.62 -17.61 11.02
CA GLY A 317 -14.69 -17.24 12.44
C GLY A 317 -14.72 -15.74 12.67
N ALA A 318 -13.91 -14.98 11.93
CA ALA A 318 -13.92 -13.52 11.98
C ALA A 318 -15.29 -12.93 11.58
N SER A 319 -15.87 -13.41 10.48
CA SER A 319 -17.20 -13.00 10.03
C SER A 319 -18.29 -13.39 11.03
N MET A 320 -18.21 -14.57 11.63
CA MET A 320 -19.14 -15.02 12.66
C MET A 320 -19.12 -14.12 13.89
N VAL A 321 -17.94 -13.73 14.39
CA VAL A 321 -17.81 -12.86 15.58
C VAL A 321 -18.39 -11.49 15.27
N MET A 322 -18.01 -10.90 14.14
CA MET A 322 -18.51 -9.60 13.69
C MET A 322 -20.03 -9.56 13.58
N ILE A 323 -20.61 -10.54 12.88
CA ILE A 323 -22.04 -10.63 12.66
C ILE A 323 -22.79 -10.90 13.98
N SER A 324 -22.23 -11.74 14.87
CA SER A 324 -22.79 -11.96 16.21
C SER A 324 -22.86 -10.66 17.01
N GLY A 325 -21.87 -9.78 16.90
CA GLY A 325 -21.88 -8.47 17.53
C GLY A 325 -23.01 -7.58 17.00
N VAL A 326 -23.22 -7.56 15.68
CA VAL A 326 -24.33 -6.80 15.07
C VAL A 326 -25.68 -7.35 15.51
N LEU A 327 -25.86 -8.68 15.49
CA LEU A 327 -27.10 -9.33 15.91
C LEU A 327 -27.44 -9.05 17.38
N SER A 328 -26.43 -8.98 18.26
CA SER A 328 -26.64 -8.70 19.68
C SER A 328 -27.09 -7.26 19.96
N ASN A 329 -26.88 -6.35 19.02
CA ASN A 329 -27.30 -4.95 19.11
C ASN A 329 -28.65 -4.66 18.41
N MET A 330 -29.27 -5.67 17.80
CA MET A 330 -30.60 -5.50 17.20
C MET A 330 -31.69 -5.48 18.28
N ASP A 331 -32.67 -4.58 18.13
CA ASP A 331 -33.80 -4.45 19.06
C ASP A 331 -34.65 -5.71 19.04
N PRO A 332 -34.80 -6.42 20.18
CA PRO A 332 -35.68 -7.57 20.29
C PRO A 332 -37.15 -7.25 19.97
N GLY A 333 -37.62 -6.00 20.27
CA GLY A 333 -38.98 -5.57 20.00
C GLY A 333 -39.38 -5.66 18.54
N MET A 334 -38.45 -5.47 17.61
CA MET A 334 -38.72 -5.67 16.17
C MET A 334 -39.09 -7.11 15.84
N TYR A 335 -38.45 -8.09 16.49
CA TYR A 335 -38.74 -9.51 16.29
C TYR A 335 -40.04 -9.94 16.94
N GLU A 336 -40.37 -9.36 18.12
CA GLU A 336 -41.62 -9.59 18.81
C GLU A 336 -42.81 -9.05 18.00
N ALA A 337 -42.74 -7.82 17.51
CA ALA A 337 -43.74 -7.22 16.62
C ALA A 337 -43.96 -8.08 15.36
N ALA A 338 -42.86 -8.50 14.70
CA ALA A 338 -42.95 -9.35 13.52
C ALA A 338 -43.57 -10.73 13.82
N ARG A 339 -43.39 -11.29 15.04
CA ARG A 339 -44.08 -12.52 15.47
C ARG A 339 -45.58 -12.31 15.64
N ILE A 340 -45.98 -11.18 16.21
CA ILE A 340 -47.41 -10.80 16.35
C ILE A 340 -48.05 -10.67 14.96
N ASP A 341 -47.32 -10.09 13.98
CA ASP A 341 -47.78 -9.97 12.59
C ASP A 341 -47.74 -11.33 11.82
N GLY A 342 -47.40 -12.46 12.47
CA GLY A 342 -47.41 -13.79 11.88
C GLY A 342 -46.21 -14.07 10.95
N ALA A 343 -45.11 -13.32 11.08
CA ALA A 343 -43.92 -13.56 10.29
C ALA A 343 -43.15 -14.81 10.77
N SER A 344 -42.93 -15.79 9.88
CA SER A 344 -42.07 -16.95 10.15
C SER A 344 -40.60 -16.55 10.34
N ALA A 345 -39.82 -17.41 10.98
CA ALA A 345 -38.37 -17.16 11.20
C ALA A 345 -37.60 -16.84 9.91
N ILE A 346 -37.94 -17.50 8.78
CA ILE A 346 -37.35 -17.22 7.47
C ILE A 346 -37.74 -15.81 6.98
N LYS A 347 -38.99 -15.38 7.17
CA LYS A 347 -39.44 -14.03 6.82
C LYS A 347 -38.73 -12.98 7.67
N GLN A 348 -38.64 -13.20 8.99
CA GLN A 348 -37.86 -12.33 9.88
C GLN A 348 -36.39 -12.22 9.47
N PHE A 349 -35.74 -13.33 9.15
CA PHE A 349 -34.37 -13.32 8.66
C PHE A 349 -34.26 -12.53 7.35
N ARG A 350 -35.11 -12.81 6.36
CA ARG A 350 -35.00 -12.21 5.03
C ARG A 350 -35.31 -10.72 5.00
N PHE A 351 -36.28 -10.26 5.77
CA PHE A 351 -36.80 -8.88 5.71
C PHE A 351 -36.31 -7.98 6.84
N LEU A 352 -35.89 -8.53 7.99
CA LEU A 352 -35.36 -7.74 9.12
C LEU A 352 -33.85 -7.94 9.26
N THR A 353 -33.43 -9.19 9.48
CA THR A 353 -32.03 -9.49 9.85
C THR A 353 -31.06 -9.27 8.71
N LEU A 354 -31.28 -9.89 7.56
CA LEU A 354 -30.35 -9.85 6.42
C LEU A 354 -30.13 -8.43 5.87
N PRO A 355 -31.17 -7.60 5.64
CA PRO A 355 -30.97 -6.23 5.17
C PRO A 355 -30.21 -5.37 6.16
N HIS A 356 -30.49 -5.55 7.46
CA HIS A 356 -29.77 -4.83 8.52
C HIS A 356 -28.29 -5.24 8.57
N LEU A 357 -28.01 -6.55 8.58
CA LEU A 357 -26.64 -7.07 8.55
C LEU A 357 -25.87 -6.53 7.35
N LEU A 358 -26.39 -6.67 6.13
CA LEU A 358 -25.72 -6.20 4.92
C LEU A 358 -25.42 -4.70 4.97
N ARG A 359 -26.35 -3.89 5.51
CA ARG A 359 -26.15 -2.45 5.60
C ARG A 359 -25.04 -2.08 6.58
N VAL A 360 -25.02 -2.70 7.76
CA VAL A 360 -24.02 -2.42 8.81
C VAL A 360 -22.64 -2.99 8.45
N THR A 361 -22.61 -4.18 7.83
CA THR A 361 -21.35 -4.86 7.54
C THR A 361 -20.77 -4.56 6.15
N ALA A 362 -21.47 -3.80 5.30
CA ALA A 362 -21.03 -3.46 3.96
C ALA A 362 -19.57 -2.89 3.89
N PRO A 363 -19.17 -1.93 4.75
CA PRO A 363 -17.80 -1.43 4.74
C PRO A 363 -16.76 -2.52 5.04
N LEU A 364 -17.09 -3.44 5.96
CA LEU A 364 -16.22 -4.55 6.35
C LEU A 364 -16.12 -5.63 5.27
N LEU A 365 -17.21 -5.86 4.52
CA LEU A 365 -17.18 -6.75 3.34
C LEU A 365 -16.20 -6.24 2.29
N VAL A 366 -16.14 -4.93 2.06
CA VAL A 366 -15.18 -4.31 1.13
C VAL A 366 -13.75 -4.46 1.62
N MET A 367 -13.52 -4.27 2.92
CA MET A 367 -12.20 -4.50 3.52
C MET A 367 -11.78 -5.98 3.37
N ASN A 368 -12.68 -6.93 3.62
CA ASN A 368 -12.43 -8.35 3.44
C ASN A 368 -12.17 -8.72 1.98
N PHE A 369 -12.88 -8.10 1.04
CA PHE A 369 -12.63 -8.25 -0.39
C PHE A 369 -11.22 -7.80 -0.75
N SER A 370 -10.80 -6.60 -0.33
CA SER A 370 -9.43 -6.12 -0.54
C SER A 370 -8.38 -7.00 0.14
N GLY A 371 -8.67 -7.51 1.33
CA GLY A 371 -7.82 -8.45 2.05
C GLY A 371 -7.63 -9.77 1.30
N ASN A 372 -8.71 -10.36 0.79
CA ASN A 372 -8.64 -11.60 0.02
C ASN A 372 -7.98 -11.40 -1.36
N PHE A 373 -8.16 -10.24 -1.98
CA PHE A 373 -7.47 -9.91 -3.24
C PHE A 373 -5.94 -9.94 -3.09
N ASN A 374 -5.45 -9.55 -1.92
CA ASN A 374 -4.02 -9.52 -1.59
C ASN A 374 -3.59 -10.66 -0.65
N ASN A 375 -4.38 -11.74 -0.54
CA ASN A 375 -4.09 -12.83 0.39
C ASN A 375 -3.01 -13.78 -0.15
N PHE A 376 -1.77 -13.25 -0.21
CA PHE A 376 -0.59 -14.02 -0.60
C PHE A 376 -0.44 -15.33 0.19
N GLY A 377 -0.65 -15.27 1.51
CA GLY A 377 -0.40 -16.40 2.41
C GLY A 377 -1.22 -17.63 2.08
N ALA A 378 -2.52 -17.46 1.81
CA ALA A 378 -3.42 -18.57 1.52
C ALA A 378 -2.97 -19.40 0.31
N VAL A 379 -2.53 -18.74 -0.75
CA VAL A 379 -2.06 -19.41 -1.97
C VAL A 379 -0.63 -19.91 -1.81
N PHE A 380 0.28 -19.08 -1.32
CA PHE A 380 1.70 -19.41 -1.28
C PHE A 380 2.03 -20.56 -0.32
N PHE A 381 1.49 -20.56 0.90
CA PHE A 381 1.81 -21.61 1.87
C PHE A 381 1.09 -22.94 1.58
N LEU A 382 -0.08 -22.90 0.92
CA LEU A 382 -0.83 -24.10 0.62
C LEU A 382 -0.38 -24.79 -0.68
N THR A 383 -0.31 -24.04 -1.79
CA THR A 383 -0.04 -24.58 -3.13
C THR A 383 1.24 -24.10 -3.78
N GLN A 384 1.87 -23.04 -3.24
CA GLN A 384 2.95 -22.30 -3.89
C GLN A 384 2.55 -21.80 -5.30
N GLY A 385 1.26 -21.51 -5.49
CA GLY A 385 0.70 -21.12 -6.77
C GLY A 385 0.49 -22.26 -7.76
N GLY A 386 0.83 -23.52 -7.39
CA GLY A 386 0.69 -24.69 -8.26
C GLY A 386 -0.76 -25.13 -8.49
N PRO A 387 -0.98 -26.09 -9.42
CA PRO A 387 0.01 -26.69 -10.31
C PRO A 387 0.58 -25.71 -11.34
N ALA A 388 1.76 -26.04 -11.89
CA ALA A 388 2.38 -25.25 -12.94
C ALA A 388 1.51 -25.26 -14.21
N ASN A 389 1.32 -24.09 -14.81
CA ASN A 389 0.58 -23.94 -16.06
C ASN A 389 1.55 -23.69 -17.21
N PRO A 390 1.64 -24.57 -18.23
CA PRO A 390 2.58 -24.42 -19.33
C PRO A 390 2.31 -23.20 -20.22
N ASN A 391 1.09 -22.66 -20.18
CA ASN A 391 0.70 -21.49 -20.96
C ASN A 391 0.98 -20.16 -20.23
N TYR A 392 1.44 -20.21 -18.97
CA TYR A 392 1.67 -19.05 -18.14
C TYR A 392 3.16 -18.79 -17.92
N GLN A 393 3.54 -17.51 -17.96
CA GLN A 393 4.90 -17.08 -17.70
C GLN A 393 5.14 -16.95 -16.20
N PHE A 394 5.87 -17.87 -15.62
CA PHE A 394 6.23 -17.90 -14.19
C PHE A 394 5.04 -17.92 -13.22
N ALA A 395 3.86 -18.35 -13.67
CA ALA A 395 2.69 -18.51 -12.82
C ALA A 395 2.13 -19.94 -12.92
N GLY A 396 1.45 -20.38 -11.87
CA GLY A 396 0.66 -21.61 -11.87
C GLY A 396 -0.84 -21.31 -11.81
N ASP A 397 -1.65 -22.37 -11.79
CA ASP A 397 -3.11 -22.29 -11.88
C ASP A 397 -3.79 -21.67 -10.65
N THR A 398 -3.17 -21.75 -9.47
CA THR A 398 -3.71 -21.13 -8.26
C THR A 398 -3.04 -19.82 -7.91
N ASP A 399 -2.05 -19.35 -8.70
CA ASP A 399 -1.44 -18.04 -8.46
C ASP A 399 -2.46 -16.92 -8.59
N ILE A 400 -2.48 -16.05 -7.59
CA ILE A 400 -3.15 -14.76 -7.63
C ILE A 400 -2.11 -13.68 -8.00
N LEU A 401 -2.55 -12.49 -8.37
CA LEU A 401 -1.63 -11.45 -8.83
C LEU A 401 -0.49 -11.18 -7.86
N ILE A 402 -0.75 -11.13 -6.56
CA ILE A 402 0.30 -10.88 -5.55
C ILE A 402 1.31 -12.02 -5.42
N SER A 403 0.88 -13.29 -5.53
CA SER A 403 1.80 -14.43 -5.49
C SER A 403 2.63 -14.55 -6.78
N TRP A 404 2.06 -14.16 -7.91
CA TRP A 404 2.80 -14.07 -9.17
C TRP A 404 3.86 -12.95 -9.13
N ILE A 405 3.54 -11.74 -8.61
CA ILE A 405 4.51 -10.67 -8.37
C ILE A 405 5.67 -11.16 -7.50
N TYR A 406 5.39 -11.91 -6.45
CA TYR A 406 6.41 -12.50 -5.60
C TYR A 406 7.38 -13.39 -6.41
N LYS A 407 6.84 -14.32 -7.22
CA LYS A 407 7.65 -15.18 -8.10
C LYS A 407 8.44 -14.40 -9.14
N LEU A 408 7.85 -13.36 -9.74
CA LEU A 408 8.55 -12.50 -10.68
C LEU A 408 9.73 -11.80 -10.01
N THR A 409 9.56 -11.34 -8.77
CA THR A 409 10.56 -10.55 -8.05
C THR A 409 11.67 -11.43 -7.48
N LEU A 410 11.33 -12.44 -6.68
CA LEU A 410 12.30 -13.22 -5.91
C LEU A 410 12.86 -14.43 -6.65
N ASP A 411 11.99 -15.16 -7.36
CA ASP A 411 12.42 -16.38 -8.04
C ASP A 411 13.03 -16.10 -9.42
N ASN A 412 12.50 -15.09 -10.14
CA ASN A 412 12.84 -14.81 -11.53
C ASN A 412 13.58 -13.49 -11.75
N GLN A 413 13.72 -12.64 -10.73
CA GLN A 413 14.42 -11.34 -10.80
C GLN A 413 13.91 -10.43 -11.93
N MET A 414 12.59 -10.45 -12.20
CA MET A 414 11.91 -9.65 -13.21
C MET A 414 11.26 -8.42 -12.57
N TYR A 415 12.09 -7.57 -11.95
CA TYR A 415 11.63 -6.48 -11.07
C TYR A 415 10.77 -5.45 -11.80
N SER A 416 11.13 -5.08 -13.03
CA SER A 416 10.34 -4.12 -13.83
C SER A 416 8.95 -4.64 -14.16
N MET A 417 8.83 -5.93 -14.53
CA MET A 417 7.51 -6.54 -14.80
C MET A 417 6.68 -6.67 -13.53
N ALA A 418 7.29 -7.05 -12.41
CA ALA A 418 6.64 -7.08 -11.10
C ALA A 418 6.12 -5.69 -10.69
N ALA A 419 6.89 -4.64 -10.96
CA ALA A 419 6.50 -3.26 -10.70
C ALA A 419 5.31 -2.82 -11.58
N VAL A 420 5.29 -3.18 -12.86
CA VAL A 420 4.12 -2.94 -13.74
C VAL A 420 2.86 -3.59 -13.18
N MET A 421 2.96 -4.87 -12.76
CA MET A 421 1.84 -5.58 -12.14
C MET A 421 1.35 -4.88 -10.87
N SER A 422 2.28 -4.41 -10.02
CA SER A 422 1.95 -3.69 -8.78
C SER A 422 1.17 -2.40 -9.05
N ILE A 423 1.54 -1.65 -10.10
CA ILE A 423 0.80 -0.46 -10.54
C ILE A 423 -0.62 -0.83 -10.99
N LEU A 424 -0.77 -1.88 -11.80
CA LEU A 424 -2.07 -2.32 -12.28
C LEU A 424 -2.99 -2.80 -11.15
N ILE A 425 -2.43 -3.57 -10.19
CA ILE A 425 -3.17 -3.96 -8.97
C ILE A 425 -3.63 -2.74 -8.21
N PHE A 426 -2.74 -1.77 -7.98
CA PHE A 426 -3.07 -0.53 -7.29
C PHE A 426 -4.21 0.21 -7.99
N LEU A 427 -4.17 0.32 -9.30
CA LEU A 427 -5.23 0.96 -10.08
C LEU A 427 -6.57 0.21 -9.97
N VAL A 428 -6.57 -1.12 -10.05
CA VAL A 428 -7.79 -1.93 -9.94
C VAL A 428 -8.37 -1.83 -8.52
N VAL A 429 -7.58 -2.17 -7.51
CA VAL A 429 -8.04 -2.18 -6.10
C VAL A 429 -8.40 -0.77 -5.63
N GLY A 430 -7.57 0.23 -5.98
CA GLY A 430 -7.80 1.62 -5.65
C GLY A 430 -9.08 2.18 -6.28
N SER A 431 -9.35 1.83 -7.54
CA SER A 431 -10.58 2.24 -8.23
C SER A 431 -11.83 1.63 -7.58
N VAL A 432 -11.80 0.34 -7.23
CA VAL A 432 -12.90 -0.34 -6.54
C VAL A 432 -13.11 0.26 -5.14
N ALA A 433 -12.04 0.49 -4.40
CA ALA A 433 -12.10 1.09 -3.07
C ALA A 433 -12.66 2.53 -3.12
N PHE A 434 -12.19 3.35 -4.06
CA PHE A 434 -12.65 4.72 -4.27
C PHE A 434 -14.13 4.79 -4.68
N TRP A 435 -14.54 3.94 -5.62
CA TRP A 435 -15.93 3.86 -6.06
C TRP A 435 -16.88 3.49 -4.91
N ASN A 436 -16.44 2.54 -4.07
CA ASN A 436 -17.22 2.10 -2.92
C ASN A 436 -17.27 3.18 -1.82
N PHE A 437 -16.13 3.83 -1.55
CA PHE A 437 -16.07 4.95 -0.59
C PHE A 437 -17.06 6.06 -0.95
N ARG A 438 -17.16 6.43 -2.22
CA ARG A 438 -18.14 7.42 -2.71
C ARG A 438 -19.62 7.03 -2.47
N ARG A 439 -19.92 5.74 -2.36
CA ARG A 439 -21.29 5.23 -2.13
C ARG A 439 -21.64 5.09 -0.65
N THR A 440 -20.66 5.15 0.24
CA THR A 440 -20.85 5.01 1.68
C THR A 440 -21.38 6.34 2.26
N SER A 441 -22.28 6.27 3.23
CA SER A 441 -22.89 7.44 3.90
C SER A 441 -21.86 8.38 4.55
N ALA A 442 -20.68 7.87 4.92
CA ALA A 442 -19.57 8.67 5.45
C ALA A 442 -19.08 9.80 4.50
N PHE A 443 -19.33 9.69 3.19
CA PHE A 443 -19.01 10.76 2.23
C PHE A 443 -20.13 11.79 2.06
N LYS A 444 -21.34 11.49 2.56
CA LYS A 444 -22.49 12.40 2.45
C LYS A 444 -22.59 13.38 3.62
N GLU A 445 -21.80 13.16 4.68
CA GLU A 445 -21.78 13.99 5.89
C GLU A 445 -20.59 14.97 5.93
N VAL A 446 -19.74 14.99 4.89
CA VAL A 446 -18.67 15.97 4.67
C VAL A 446 -19.07 16.93 3.54
#